data_a842e816e3103d128ac1aa1c893e837c
#
_entry.id   a842e816e3103d128ac1aa1c893e837c
#
_cell.length_a   1.000
_cell.length_b   1.000
_cell.length_c   1.000
_cell.angle_alpha   90.00
_cell.angle_beta   90.00
_cell.angle_gamma   90.00
#
_symmetry.space_group_name_H-M   'P 1'
#
loop_
_entity.id
_entity.type
_entity.pdbx_description
1 polymer ?
#
loop_
_entity_poly.entity_id
_entity_poly.type
_entity_poly.pdbx_seq_one_letter_code
_entity_poly.pdbx_strand_id
1 'polypeptide(L)'
;MYVLAAATPSKWGDPILSDESLKPFDTGQLGEGDVVGIGLHTGNALVGYELGRRARERGAWVVYGGSHPTLFPEEALEKGGAHAVVKGDGDVTWGQVIEDCVNGDPKPVYEGGRVDAGKFRKARWDLMERDKYAWATVQTVRGCPKHCSFCSVWRTDGQEPRQREVNPVIEEIVELRRMGFRFIALADDNFYPVTLDDLKMAARRDDKTRYNELKALRDERFELMSLMAQLPDDLNFFTQITMESAEDPEFLDAMRAARIRGALVGIEAVTPEGLKDVYKDFNLAGEELVERLQTFRKHGVYILGSFIFGLPSDRPATFEATAELAKRADIAFAQFVTLTPFPGTIDFEKWEQEQGDQIQKVDGIPVSRHWLIPQENRPKLLTPHPVMSGEEIRQGTQQVWNSFYSLKASWQRSNMLKAIRNRLIFVVASKVMLQAFGNTGLSTDSARSSRATKLGGIGFSLLQKMFAASPMPELQVPETPPASNAPAPTALAS
;
A
#
# COMPACT_ATOMS: atom_id res chain seq x y z
N MET A 1 -1.80 -5.36 -12.71
CA MET A 1 -1.32 -5.78 -14.04
C MET A 1 -1.31 -7.30 -14.17
N TYR A 2 -0.47 -8.07 -13.48
CA TYR A 2 -0.36 -9.54 -13.59
C TYR A 2 -1.64 -10.31 -13.23
N VAL A 3 -2.44 -9.82 -12.27
CA VAL A 3 -3.76 -10.41 -11.94
C VAL A 3 -4.75 -10.20 -13.09
N LEU A 4 -4.74 -9.03 -13.72
CA LEU A 4 -5.59 -8.76 -14.88
C LEU A 4 -5.17 -9.59 -16.09
N ALA A 5 -3.87 -9.84 -16.26
CA ALA A 5 -3.37 -10.79 -17.27
C ALA A 5 -3.93 -12.20 -17.06
N ALA A 6 -4.08 -12.65 -15.81
CA ALA A 6 -4.72 -13.93 -15.48
C ALA A 6 -6.23 -13.94 -15.73
N ALA A 7 -6.87 -12.79 -15.80
CA ALA A 7 -8.28 -12.65 -16.16
C ALA A 7 -8.50 -12.54 -17.67
N THR A 8 -7.44 -12.41 -18.48
CA THR A 8 -7.52 -12.37 -19.93
C THR A 8 -7.83 -13.78 -20.47
N PRO A 9 -8.90 -13.96 -21.26
CA PRO A 9 -9.24 -15.26 -21.82
C PRO A 9 -8.14 -15.79 -22.74
N SER A 10 -7.74 -17.05 -22.57
CA SER A 10 -6.64 -17.69 -23.29
C SER A 10 -6.81 -17.70 -24.83
N LYS A 11 -8.03 -17.61 -25.32
CA LYS A 11 -8.32 -17.53 -26.77
C LYS A 11 -7.71 -16.29 -27.45
N TRP A 12 -7.36 -15.25 -26.67
CA TRP A 12 -6.70 -14.03 -27.16
C TRP A 12 -5.18 -14.07 -27.05
N GLY A 13 -4.61 -15.18 -26.57
CA GLY A 13 -3.18 -15.31 -26.31
C GLY A 13 -2.73 -14.62 -25.03
N ASP A 14 -1.42 -14.52 -24.85
CA ASP A 14 -0.83 -13.84 -23.69
C ASP A 14 -0.84 -12.32 -23.90
N PRO A 15 -1.29 -11.54 -22.91
CA PRO A 15 -1.29 -10.08 -23.01
C PRO A 15 0.14 -9.52 -22.93
N ILE A 16 0.39 -8.45 -23.67
CA ILE A 16 1.61 -7.64 -23.52
C ILE A 16 1.45 -6.77 -22.28
N LEU A 17 2.39 -6.87 -21.34
CA LEU A 17 2.39 -6.10 -20.11
C LEU A 17 3.41 -4.96 -20.18
N SER A 18 3.00 -3.76 -19.80
CA SER A 18 3.85 -2.59 -19.75
C SER A 18 3.77 -1.90 -18.39
N ASP A 19 4.92 -1.66 -17.79
CA ASP A 19 5.08 -0.87 -16.57
C ASP A 19 5.71 0.47 -16.90
N GLU A 20 4.88 1.52 -16.93
CA GLU A 20 5.28 2.89 -17.25
C GLU A 20 6.36 3.45 -16.29
N SER A 21 6.51 2.87 -15.09
CA SER A 21 7.59 3.25 -14.18
C SER A 21 8.96 2.75 -14.61
N LEU A 22 9.01 1.70 -15.43
CA LEU A 22 10.24 1.11 -15.96
C LEU A 22 10.59 1.67 -17.34
N LYS A 23 9.60 1.75 -18.22
CA LYS A 23 9.77 2.23 -19.60
C LYS A 23 8.44 2.74 -20.15
N PRO A 24 8.41 3.93 -20.77
CA PRO A 24 7.24 4.42 -21.48
C PRO A 24 6.75 3.41 -22.52
N PHE A 25 5.45 3.19 -22.57
CA PHE A 25 4.83 2.32 -23.56
C PHE A 25 4.86 2.99 -24.95
N ASP A 26 5.36 2.26 -25.92
CA ASP A 26 5.35 2.71 -27.31
C ASP A 26 3.99 2.42 -27.96
N THR A 27 3.15 3.45 -28.07
CA THR A 27 1.84 3.34 -28.75
C THR A 27 1.96 3.10 -30.25
N GLY A 28 3.17 3.23 -30.84
CA GLY A 28 3.40 2.95 -32.26
C GLY A 28 3.23 1.48 -32.64
N GLN A 29 3.27 0.57 -31.66
CA GLN A 29 3.03 -0.86 -31.86
C GLN A 29 1.53 -1.25 -31.83
N LEU A 30 0.64 -0.31 -31.52
CA LEU A 30 -0.81 -0.55 -31.49
C LEU A 30 -1.44 -0.40 -32.87
N GLY A 31 -2.47 -1.20 -33.13
CA GLY A 31 -3.29 -1.17 -34.33
C GLY A 31 -4.80 -1.15 -34.04
N GLU A 32 -5.56 -1.10 -35.11
CA GLU A 32 -7.02 -1.16 -35.05
C GLU A 32 -7.48 -2.51 -34.45
N GLY A 33 -8.40 -2.45 -33.48
CA GLY A 33 -8.94 -3.62 -32.80
C GLY A 33 -8.16 -4.10 -31.58
N ASP A 34 -6.95 -3.56 -31.33
CA ASP A 34 -6.24 -3.87 -30.08
C ASP A 34 -7.02 -3.36 -28.87
N VAL A 35 -6.97 -4.10 -27.75
CA VAL A 35 -7.61 -3.71 -26.49
C VAL A 35 -6.53 -3.33 -25.48
N VAL A 36 -6.54 -2.09 -25.02
CA VAL A 36 -5.55 -1.53 -24.08
C VAL A 36 -6.20 -1.27 -22.73
N GLY A 37 -5.87 -2.09 -21.72
CA GLY A 37 -6.27 -1.90 -20.34
C GLY A 37 -5.24 -1.05 -19.56
N ILE A 38 -5.66 0.09 -19.03
CA ILE A 38 -4.79 1.03 -18.30
C ILE A 38 -5.25 1.12 -16.84
N GLY A 39 -4.39 0.70 -15.91
CA GLY A 39 -4.63 0.81 -14.48
C GLY A 39 -4.25 2.19 -13.94
N LEU A 40 -5.22 2.91 -13.36
CA LEU A 40 -5.02 4.27 -12.85
C LEU A 40 -5.28 4.39 -11.35
N HIS A 41 -4.42 5.14 -10.70
CA HIS A 41 -4.68 5.77 -9.42
C HIS A 41 -4.62 7.29 -9.59
N THR A 42 -5.12 8.06 -8.62
CA THR A 42 -5.22 9.52 -8.73
C THR A 42 -3.89 10.20 -9.09
N GLY A 43 -2.78 9.72 -8.56
CA GLY A 43 -1.47 10.34 -8.80
C GLY A 43 -0.95 10.23 -10.25
N ASN A 44 -1.38 9.22 -11.02
CA ASN A 44 -0.95 9.00 -12.41
C ASN A 44 -2.06 9.24 -13.45
N ALA A 45 -3.23 9.73 -13.04
CA ALA A 45 -4.40 9.88 -13.91
C ALA A 45 -4.08 10.70 -15.17
N LEU A 46 -3.41 11.86 -15.03
CA LEU A 46 -3.08 12.72 -16.17
C LEU A 46 -2.22 12.01 -17.22
N VAL A 47 -1.18 11.30 -16.77
CA VAL A 47 -0.27 10.55 -17.66
C VAL A 47 -1.02 9.38 -18.31
N GLY A 48 -1.85 8.67 -17.55
CA GLY A 48 -2.65 7.58 -18.09
C GLY A 48 -3.69 8.03 -19.10
N TYR A 49 -4.31 9.19 -18.90
CA TYR A 49 -5.23 9.78 -19.87
C TYR A 49 -4.52 10.16 -21.19
N GLU A 50 -3.31 10.70 -21.07
CA GLU A 50 -2.50 11.00 -22.27
C GLU A 50 -2.15 9.73 -23.04
N LEU A 51 -1.74 8.67 -22.31
CA LEU A 51 -1.46 7.36 -22.92
C LEU A 51 -2.71 6.80 -23.63
N GLY A 52 -3.87 6.86 -22.98
CA GLY A 52 -5.12 6.36 -23.55
C GLY A 52 -5.56 7.14 -24.81
N ARG A 53 -5.44 8.46 -24.82
CA ARG A 53 -5.73 9.26 -26.02
C ARG A 53 -4.83 8.84 -27.18
N ARG A 54 -3.52 8.68 -26.94
CA ARG A 54 -2.56 8.22 -27.96
C ARG A 54 -2.86 6.81 -28.46
N ALA A 55 -3.29 5.90 -27.57
CA ALA A 55 -3.72 4.55 -27.96
C ALA A 55 -4.99 4.61 -28.83
N ARG A 56 -5.95 5.44 -28.49
CA ARG A 56 -7.18 5.65 -29.25
C ARG A 56 -6.92 6.21 -30.65
N GLU A 57 -5.95 7.12 -30.80
CA GLU A 57 -5.52 7.66 -32.10
C GLU A 57 -4.94 6.59 -33.03
N ARG A 58 -4.49 5.45 -32.46
CA ARG A 58 -4.04 4.27 -33.21
C ARG A 58 -5.16 3.28 -33.56
N GLY A 59 -6.41 3.58 -33.19
CA GLY A 59 -7.55 2.70 -33.43
C GLY A 59 -7.77 1.63 -32.36
N ALA A 60 -7.01 1.68 -31.24
CA ALA A 60 -7.17 0.72 -30.16
C ALA A 60 -8.38 1.04 -29.27
N TRP A 61 -9.00 0.01 -28.73
CA TRP A 61 -9.99 0.13 -27.67
C TRP A 61 -9.31 0.46 -26.36
N VAL A 62 -9.72 1.55 -25.70
CA VAL A 62 -9.11 2.02 -24.45
C VAL A 62 -10.06 1.76 -23.29
N VAL A 63 -9.59 1.02 -22.31
CA VAL A 63 -10.33 0.66 -21.09
C VAL A 63 -9.54 1.11 -19.87
N TYR A 64 -10.15 1.88 -18.97
CA TYR A 64 -9.55 2.24 -17.70
C TYR A 64 -10.11 1.42 -16.55
N GLY A 65 -9.25 1.09 -15.60
CA GLY A 65 -9.59 0.46 -14.32
C GLY A 65 -8.69 0.97 -13.19
N GLY A 66 -8.93 0.50 -11.98
CA GLY A 66 -8.21 0.90 -10.78
C GLY A 66 -8.97 1.93 -9.96
N SER A 67 -8.34 2.43 -8.89
CA SER A 67 -9.02 3.26 -7.88
C SER A 67 -9.54 4.59 -8.45
N HIS A 68 -8.77 5.23 -9.33
CA HIS A 68 -9.19 6.53 -9.85
C HIS A 68 -10.40 6.45 -10.80
N PRO A 69 -10.43 5.61 -11.85
CA PRO A 69 -11.62 5.45 -12.69
C PRO A 69 -12.84 4.89 -11.94
N THR A 70 -12.64 4.15 -10.86
CA THR A 70 -13.72 3.72 -9.97
C THR A 70 -14.42 4.90 -9.31
N LEU A 71 -13.66 5.94 -8.92
CA LEU A 71 -14.18 7.14 -8.27
C LEU A 71 -14.70 8.19 -9.27
N PHE A 72 -14.08 8.28 -10.45
CA PHE A 72 -14.38 9.29 -11.48
C PHE A 72 -14.54 8.66 -12.87
N PRO A 73 -15.55 7.78 -13.05
CA PRO A 73 -15.74 7.09 -14.33
C PRO A 73 -16.07 8.05 -15.48
N GLU A 74 -16.89 9.08 -15.22
CA GLU A 74 -17.25 10.09 -16.23
C GLU A 74 -16.03 10.90 -16.68
N GLU A 75 -15.15 11.28 -15.74
CA GLU A 75 -13.91 11.99 -16.09
C GLU A 75 -13.01 11.12 -16.97
N ALA A 76 -12.90 9.83 -16.65
CA ALA A 76 -12.11 8.87 -17.42
C ALA A 76 -12.65 8.68 -18.85
N LEU A 77 -13.98 8.66 -19.01
CA LEU A 77 -14.63 8.58 -20.31
C LEU A 77 -14.42 9.88 -21.12
N GLU A 78 -14.70 11.03 -20.52
CA GLU A 78 -14.70 12.32 -21.21
C GLU A 78 -13.29 12.85 -21.45
N LYS A 79 -12.47 12.96 -20.38
CA LYS A 79 -11.13 13.56 -20.47
C LYS A 79 -10.06 12.55 -20.85
N GLY A 80 -10.21 11.30 -20.39
CA GLY A 80 -9.32 10.22 -20.73
C GLY A 80 -9.52 9.63 -22.11
N GLY A 81 -10.70 9.87 -22.72
CA GLY A 81 -11.07 9.31 -24.02
C GLY A 81 -11.25 7.80 -23.98
N ALA A 82 -11.67 7.23 -22.85
CA ALA A 82 -11.94 5.81 -22.74
C ALA A 82 -13.14 5.40 -23.59
N HIS A 83 -13.14 4.16 -24.06
CA HIS A 83 -14.32 3.49 -24.60
C HIS A 83 -15.11 2.82 -23.47
N ALA A 84 -14.40 2.39 -22.43
CA ALA A 84 -15.01 1.75 -21.28
C ALA A 84 -14.22 2.02 -19.98
N VAL A 85 -14.92 1.92 -18.85
CA VAL A 85 -14.35 1.97 -17.50
C VAL A 85 -14.81 0.75 -16.72
N VAL A 86 -13.89 0.10 -16.00
CA VAL A 86 -14.20 -0.96 -15.02
C VAL A 86 -14.10 -0.38 -13.63
N LYS A 87 -15.23 -0.32 -12.91
CA LYS A 87 -15.33 0.13 -11.51
C LYS A 87 -15.18 -1.03 -10.55
N GLY A 88 -14.38 -0.87 -9.52
CA GLY A 88 -14.11 -1.91 -8.53
C GLY A 88 -13.16 -3.01 -9.04
N ASP A 89 -13.39 -4.24 -8.59
CA ASP A 89 -12.53 -5.39 -8.90
C ASP A 89 -12.71 -5.84 -10.36
N GLY A 90 -11.62 -5.86 -11.12
CA GLY A 90 -11.63 -6.31 -12.52
C GLY A 90 -11.47 -7.83 -12.72
N ASP A 91 -11.25 -8.57 -11.65
CA ASP A 91 -10.86 -9.98 -11.66
C ASP A 91 -11.80 -10.91 -12.48
N VAL A 92 -13.09 -10.62 -12.46
CA VAL A 92 -14.11 -11.44 -13.16
C VAL A 92 -14.74 -10.73 -14.35
N THR A 93 -14.63 -9.42 -14.42
CA THR A 93 -15.30 -8.58 -15.44
C THR A 93 -14.46 -8.40 -16.69
N TRP A 94 -13.12 -8.44 -16.56
CA TRP A 94 -12.18 -8.12 -17.63
C TRP A 94 -12.37 -8.93 -18.91
N GLY A 95 -12.64 -10.25 -18.79
CA GLY A 95 -12.87 -11.11 -19.95
C GLY A 95 -14.05 -10.64 -20.81
N GLN A 96 -15.16 -10.24 -20.17
CA GLN A 96 -16.33 -9.71 -20.85
C GLN A 96 -16.04 -8.35 -21.53
N VAL A 97 -15.27 -7.49 -20.86
CA VAL A 97 -14.88 -6.19 -21.43
C VAL A 97 -14.09 -6.37 -22.73
N ILE A 98 -13.13 -7.31 -22.76
CA ILE A 98 -12.39 -7.61 -23.98
C ILE A 98 -13.33 -8.09 -25.10
N GLU A 99 -14.23 -9.00 -24.79
CA GLU A 99 -15.16 -9.53 -25.79
C GLU A 99 -16.07 -8.45 -26.37
N ASP A 100 -16.63 -7.59 -25.53
CA ASP A 100 -17.48 -6.48 -25.96
C ASP A 100 -16.70 -5.46 -26.83
N CYS A 101 -15.43 -5.16 -26.47
CA CYS A 101 -14.56 -4.33 -27.29
C CYS A 101 -14.29 -4.96 -28.66
N VAL A 102 -13.94 -6.23 -28.73
CA VAL A 102 -13.68 -6.95 -29.99
C VAL A 102 -14.94 -7.02 -30.86
N ASN A 103 -16.11 -7.14 -30.26
CA ASN A 103 -17.40 -7.13 -30.97
C ASN A 103 -17.83 -5.70 -31.41
N GLY A 104 -17.09 -4.66 -31.00
CA GLY A 104 -17.37 -3.27 -31.37
C GLY A 104 -18.46 -2.58 -30.56
N ASP A 105 -18.92 -3.17 -29.46
CA ASP A 105 -20.03 -2.66 -28.63
C ASP A 105 -19.72 -2.71 -27.12
N PRO A 106 -18.63 -2.06 -26.65
CA PRO A 106 -18.32 -2.00 -25.23
C PRO A 106 -19.30 -1.08 -24.49
N LYS A 107 -19.72 -1.49 -23.29
CA LYS A 107 -20.48 -0.62 -22.38
C LYS A 107 -19.55 0.48 -21.85
N PRO A 108 -20.06 1.71 -21.68
CA PRO A 108 -19.24 2.78 -21.10
C PRO A 108 -18.71 2.45 -19.68
N VAL A 109 -19.51 1.76 -18.87
CA VAL A 109 -19.14 1.39 -17.51
C VAL A 109 -19.50 -0.07 -17.24
N TYR A 110 -18.54 -0.80 -16.66
CA TYR A 110 -18.70 -2.17 -16.15
C TYR A 110 -18.56 -2.14 -14.63
N GLU A 111 -19.55 -2.69 -13.94
CA GLU A 111 -19.53 -2.79 -12.47
C GLU A 111 -18.84 -4.10 -12.06
N GLY A 112 -17.58 -4.03 -11.67
CA GLY A 112 -16.81 -5.15 -11.13
C GLY A 112 -17.15 -5.43 -9.66
N GLY A 113 -17.56 -4.40 -8.93
CA GLY A 113 -17.96 -4.51 -7.53
C GLY A 113 -16.82 -4.91 -6.61
N ARG A 114 -17.15 -5.72 -5.60
CA ARG A 114 -16.21 -6.35 -4.67
C ARG A 114 -16.37 -7.85 -4.78
N VAL A 115 -15.43 -8.50 -5.48
CA VAL A 115 -15.51 -9.94 -5.69
C VAL A 115 -15.19 -10.70 -4.41
N ASP A 116 -15.83 -11.87 -4.25
CA ASP A 116 -15.56 -12.78 -3.15
C ASP A 116 -14.10 -13.28 -3.18
N ALA A 117 -13.53 -13.56 -2.01
CA ALA A 117 -12.14 -13.99 -1.89
C ALA A 117 -11.78 -15.24 -2.73
N GLY A 118 -12.69 -16.22 -2.83
CA GLY A 118 -12.50 -17.41 -3.66
C GLY A 118 -12.46 -17.16 -5.17
N LYS A 119 -12.77 -15.93 -5.61
CA LYS A 119 -12.66 -15.50 -7.02
C LYS A 119 -11.39 -14.75 -7.34
N PHE A 120 -10.53 -14.48 -6.33
CA PHE A 120 -9.27 -13.82 -6.57
C PHE A 120 -8.35 -14.69 -7.43
N ARG A 121 -7.80 -14.09 -8.47
CA ARG A 121 -6.96 -14.81 -9.42
C ARG A 121 -5.51 -14.81 -8.98
N LYS A 122 -4.82 -15.93 -9.23
CA LYS A 122 -3.37 -16.00 -9.16
C LYS A 122 -2.76 -15.10 -10.25
N ALA A 123 -1.74 -14.34 -9.91
CA ALA A 123 -1.08 -13.47 -10.87
C ALA A 123 -0.24 -14.29 -11.88
N ARG A 124 -0.14 -13.81 -13.13
CA ARG A 124 0.69 -14.38 -14.20
C ARG A 124 2.15 -13.94 -14.04
N TRP A 125 2.82 -14.47 -13.00
CA TRP A 125 4.22 -14.18 -12.73
C TRP A 125 5.18 -14.66 -13.83
N ASP A 126 4.78 -15.63 -14.59
CA ASP A 126 5.47 -16.13 -15.79
C ASP A 126 5.69 -15.05 -16.87
N LEU A 127 4.84 -14.00 -16.89
CA LEU A 127 4.98 -12.84 -17.76
C LEU A 127 5.88 -11.74 -17.18
N MET A 128 6.46 -11.94 -16.00
CA MET A 128 7.27 -10.94 -15.32
C MET A 128 8.72 -10.97 -15.79
N GLU A 129 9.23 -9.82 -16.20
CA GLU A 129 10.66 -9.65 -16.46
C GLU A 129 11.42 -9.50 -15.12
N ARG A 130 11.82 -10.66 -14.54
CA ARG A 130 12.40 -10.77 -13.19
C ARG A 130 13.47 -9.72 -12.90
N ASP A 131 14.37 -9.49 -13.84
CA ASP A 131 15.56 -8.64 -13.64
C ASP A 131 15.25 -7.15 -13.59
N LYS A 132 14.04 -6.76 -13.91
CA LYS A 132 13.60 -5.35 -13.82
C LYS A 132 13.05 -4.97 -12.43
N TYR A 133 12.82 -5.95 -11.57
CA TYR A 133 12.21 -5.71 -10.25
C TYR A 133 13.14 -6.11 -9.12
N ALA A 134 13.22 -5.27 -8.08
CA ALA A 134 14.01 -5.56 -6.88
C ALA A 134 13.29 -6.54 -5.93
N TRP A 135 11.98 -6.49 -5.90
CA TRP A 135 11.11 -7.35 -5.09
C TRP A 135 9.83 -7.68 -5.83
N ALA A 136 9.12 -8.67 -5.34
CA ALA A 136 7.76 -9.00 -5.78
C ALA A 136 6.71 -8.62 -4.75
N THR A 137 5.44 -8.67 -5.14
CA THR A 137 4.31 -8.44 -4.26
C THR A 137 3.31 -9.57 -4.37
N VAL A 138 2.70 -9.95 -3.25
CA VAL A 138 1.59 -10.90 -3.20
C VAL A 138 0.50 -10.27 -2.34
N GLN A 139 -0.74 -10.25 -2.82
CA GLN A 139 -1.88 -9.80 -2.02
C GLN A 139 -2.52 -10.99 -1.33
N THR A 140 -2.78 -10.90 -0.03
CA THR A 140 -3.41 -11.95 0.77
C THR A 140 -4.78 -11.56 1.30
N VAL A 141 -5.04 -10.26 1.43
CA VAL A 141 -6.33 -9.72 1.90
C VAL A 141 -6.66 -8.39 1.20
N ARG A 142 -7.92 -8.16 0.88
CA ARG A 142 -8.48 -6.88 0.43
C ARG A 142 -9.49 -6.39 1.45
N GLY A 143 -9.51 -5.07 1.66
CA GLY A 143 -10.39 -4.40 2.62
C GLY A 143 -9.76 -4.25 4.00
N CYS A 144 -10.27 -3.26 4.74
CA CYS A 144 -9.77 -2.91 6.06
C CYS A 144 -10.95 -2.57 6.99
N PRO A 145 -11.07 -3.17 8.18
CA PRO A 145 -12.20 -2.93 9.09
C PRO A 145 -12.20 -1.53 9.71
N LYS A 146 -11.13 -0.77 9.54
CA LYS A 146 -11.00 0.59 10.08
C LYS A 146 -11.67 1.61 9.16
N HIS A 147 -12.00 2.80 9.70
CA HIS A 147 -12.73 3.87 9.00
C HIS A 147 -12.03 5.23 9.12
N CYS A 148 -10.69 5.22 9.05
CA CYS A 148 -9.89 6.45 9.10
C CYS A 148 -10.37 7.45 8.04
N SER A 149 -10.50 8.74 8.42
CA SER A 149 -11.13 9.76 7.56
C SER A 149 -10.35 10.06 6.27
N PHE A 150 -9.03 9.92 6.32
CA PHE A 150 -8.11 10.16 5.21
C PHE A 150 -7.93 8.96 4.26
N CYS A 151 -8.47 7.78 4.60
CA CYS A 151 -8.24 6.55 3.86
C CYS A 151 -9.44 6.18 2.99
N SER A 152 -9.20 5.87 1.71
CA SER A 152 -10.25 5.43 0.79
C SER A 152 -10.51 3.93 0.82
N VAL A 153 -9.59 3.11 1.31
CA VAL A 153 -9.64 1.64 1.24
C VAL A 153 -10.96 1.08 1.75
N TRP A 154 -11.39 1.45 2.95
CA TRP A 154 -12.62 0.94 3.52
C TRP A 154 -13.88 1.33 2.72
N ARG A 155 -13.80 2.38 1.89
CA ARG A 155 -14.88 2.83 1.00
C ARG A 155 -14.82 2.15 -0.37
N THR A 156 -13.63 1.95 -0.93
CA THR A 156 -13.45 1.29 -2.24
C THR A 156 -13.45 -0.23 -2.11
N ASP A 157 -12.65 -0.77 -1.20
CA ASP A 157 -12.44 -2.22 -1.03
C ASP A 157 -13.31 -2.84 0.07
N GLY A 158 -13.89 -2.01 0.96
CA GLY A 158 -14.83 -2.40 2.00
C GLY A 158 -14.20 -2.59 3.37
N GLN A 159 -15.09 -2.70 4.37
CA GLN A 159 -14.72 -2.92 5.78
C GLN A 159 -14.72 -4.41 6.17
N GLU A 160 -15.30 -5.28 5.36
CA GLU A 160 -15.22 -6.74 5.58
C GLU A 160 -13.97 -7.27 4.86
N PRO A 161 -12.97 -7.75 5.61
CA PRO A 161 -11.75 -8.30 5.01
C PRO A 161 -12.04 -9.54 4.18
N ARG A 162 -11.57 -9.55 2.94
CA ARG A 162 -11.70 -10.66 2.00
C ARG A 162 -10.35 -11.33 1.85
N GLN A 163 -10.14 -12.42 2.61
CA GLN A 163 -8.88 -13.17 2.62
C GLN A 163 -8.84 -14.19 1.50
N ARG A 164 -7.71 -14.27 0.82
CA ARG A 164 -7.44 -15.33 -0.16
C ARG A 164 -7.19 -16.65 0.56
N GLU A 165 -7.59 -17.74 -0.07
CA GLU A 165 -7.27 -19.08 0.38
C GLU A 165 -5.75 -19.25 0.57
N VAL A 166 -5.37 -19.97 1.63
CA VAL A 166 -3.97 -20.08 2.07
C VAL A 166 -3.09 -20.74 1.01
N ASN A 167 -3.52 -21.88 0.46
CA ASN A 167 -2.71 -22.67 -0.48
C ASN A 167 -2.36 -21.90 -1.77
N PRO A 168 -3.31 -21.22 -2.47
CA PRO A 168 -2.98 -20.38 -3.63
C PRO A 168 -1.99 -19.26 -3.32
N VAL A 169 -2.04 -18.67 -2.13
CA VAL A 169 -1.08 -17.65 -1.69
C VAL A 169 0.31 -18.25 -1.53
N ILE A 170 0.42 -19.41 -0.88
CA ILE A 170 1.70 -20.11 -0.69
C ILE A 170 2.30 -20.54 -2.03
N GLU A 171 1.47 -21.03 -2.96
CA GLU A 171 1.91 -21.39 -4.32
C GLU A 171 2.52 -20.17 -5.05
N GLU A 172 1.89 -18.99 -4.96
CA GLU A 172 2.44 -17.77 -5.54
C GLU A 172 3.78 -17.39 -4.91
N ILE A 173 3.92 -17.48 -3.59
CA ILE A 173 5.17 -17.19 -2.89
C ILE A 173 6.28 -18.16 -3.34
N VAL A 174 5.96 -19.45 -3.46
CA VAL A 174 6.89 -20.48 -3.95
C VAL A 174 7.33 -20.20 -5.37
N GLU A 175 6.39 -19.84 -6.26
CA GLU A 175 6.69 -19.48 -7.65
C GLU A 175 7.67 -18.29 -7.72
N LEU A 176 7.40 -17.23 -6.97
CA LEU A 176 8.27 -16.07 -6.90
C LEU A 176 9.67 -16.42 -6.34
N ARG A 177 9.74 -17.32 -5.34
CA ARG A 177 11.05 -17.79 -4.84
C ARG A 177 11.78 -18.66 -5.86
N ARG A 178 11.06 -19.48 -6.63
CA ARG A 178 11.64 -20.22 -7.77
C ARG A 178 12.28 -19.30 -8.80
N MET A 179 11.65 -18.13 -9.05
CA MET A 179 12.17 -17.07 -9.94
C MET A 179 13.36 -16.30 -9.34
N GLY A 180 13.73 -16.52 -8.07
CA GLY A 180 14.85 -15.86 -7.43
C GLY A 180 14.52 -14.62 -6.62
N PHE A 181 13.25 -14.38 -6.28
CA PHE A 181 12.90 -13.35 -5.29
C PHE A 181 13.09 -13.89 -3.88
N ARG A 182 13.70 -13.11 -3.00
CA ARG A 182 13.80 -13.41 -1.56
C ARG A 182 13.21 -12.32 -0.66
N PHE A 183 12.77 -11.23 -1.25
CA PHE A 183 11.96 -10.23 -0.54
C PHE A 183 10.63 -10.08 -1.27
N ILE A 184 9.54 -10.31 -0.52
CA ILE A 184 8.18 -10.25 -1.04
C ILE A 184 7.38 -9.31 -0.13
N ALA A 185 6.79 -8.27 -0.71
CA ALA A 185 5.85 -7.43 0.01
C ALA A 185 4.45 -8.04 -0.07
N LEU A 186 3.84 -8.29 1.07
CA LEU A 186 2.42 -8.65 1.15
C LEU A 186 1.64 -7.33 0.98
N ALA A 187 1.06 -7.15 -0.22
CA ALA A 187 0.39 -5.93 -0.64
C ALA A 187 -1.05 -5.89 -0.11
N ASP A 188 -1.18 -5.99 1.19
CA ASP A 188 -2.44 -6.08 1.90
C ASP A 188 -2.87 -4.71 2.43
N ASP A 189 -4.18 -4.48 2.49
CA ASP A 189 -4.72 -3.29 3.12
C ASP A 189 -4.54 -3.31 4.63
N ASN A 190 -4.69 -4.49 5.24
CA ASN A 190 -4.40 -4.75 6.65
C ASN A 190 -4.20 -6.26 6.87
N PHE A 191 -2.96 -6.69 7.09
CA PHE A 191 -2.62 -8.09 7.35
C PHE A 191 -3.12 -8.59 8.73
N TYR A 192 -3.48 -7.68 9.65
CA TYR A 192 -4.11 -7.96 10.95
C TYR A 192 -5.59 -7.52 10.93
N PRO A 193 -6.46 -8.24 10.22
CA PRO A 193 -7.82 -7.81 9.96
C PRO A 193 -8.77 -8.00 11.14
N VAL A 194 -8.41 -8.84 12.13
CA VAL A 194 -9.21 -9.15 13.32
C VAL A 194 -8.38 -8.91 14.57
N THR A 195 -8.84 -8.00 15.43
CA THR A 195 -8.19 -7.70 16.70
C THR A 195 -8.70 -8.61 17.82
N LEU A 196 -7.94 -8.69 18.93
CA LEU A 196 -8.40 -9.40 20.12
C LEU A 196 -9.67 -8.75 20.71
N ASP A 197 -9.82 -7.43 20.56
CA ASP A 197 -11.00 -6.72 21.06
C ASP A 197 -12.23 -6.97 20.21
N ASP A 198 -12.09 -7.18 18.90
CA ASP A 198 -13.21 -7.62 18.05
C ASP A 198 -13.79 -8.94 18.55
N LEU A 199 -12.94 -9.92 18.87
CA LEU A 199 -13.35 -11.21 19.42
C LEU A 199 -14.00 -11.06 20.80
N LYS A 200 -13.39 -10.26 21.70
CA LYS A 200 -13.97 -9.97 23.02
C LYS A 200 -15.34 -9.31 22.91
N MET A 201 -15.50 -8.36 21.98
CA MET A 201 -16.77 -7.67 21.77
C MET A 201 -17.86 -8.60 21.27
N ALA A 202 -17.57 -9.47 20.29
CA ALA A 202 -18.50 -10.47 19.80
C ALA A 202 -18.94 -11.43 20.93
N ALA A 203 -17.98 -11.89 21.74
CA ALA A 203 -18.24 -12.75 22.89
C ALA A 203 -19.12 -12.06 23.96
N ARG A 204 -18.84 -10.79 24.29
CA ARG A 204 -19.65 -10.02 25.26
C ARG A 204 -21.08 -9.77 24.79
N ARG A 205 -21.30 -9.68 23.48
CA ARG A 205 -22.65 -9.51 22.90
C ARG A 205 -23.38 -10.83 22.70
N ASP A 206 -22.78 -11.95 23.10
CA ASP A 206 -23.26 -13.33 22.83
C ASP A 206 -23.54 -13.60 21.34
N ASP A 207 -22.83 -12.88 20.44
CA ASP A 207 -22.95 -13.07 19.00
C ASP A 207 -22.00 -14.20 18.55
N LYS A 208 -22.48 -15.42 18.70
CA LYS A 208 -21.72 -16.62 18.38
C LYS A 208 -21.40 -16.74 16.89
N THR A 209 -22.29 -16.25 16.02
CA THR A 209 -22.07 -16.26 14.58
C THR A 209 -20.88 -15.35 14.23
N ARG A 210 -20.94 -14.11 14.68
CA ARG A 210 -19.85 -13.15 14.42
C ARG A 210 -18.55 -13.58 15.07
N TYR A 211 -18.59 -14.11 16.29
CA TYR A 211 -17.38 -14.65 16.94
C TYR A 211 -16.70 -15.75 16.10
N ASN A 212 -17.50 -16.71 15.58
CA ASN A 212 -16.97 -17.80 14.78
C ASN A 212 -16.40 -17.30 13.45
N GLU A 213 -17.05 -16.35 12.78
CA GLU A 213 -16.54 -15.71 11.56
C GLU A 213 -15.18 -15.04 11.81
N LEU A 214 -15.09 -14.19 12.83
CA LEU A 214 -13.86 -13.50 13.19
C LEU A 214 -12.75 -14.48 13.57
N LYS A 215 -13.11 -15.53 14.33
CA LYS A 215 -12.15 -16.57 14.68
C LYS A 215 -11.63 -17.31 13.46
N ALA A 216 -12.49 -17.68 12.52
CA ALA A 216 -12.08 -18.33 11.28
C ALA A 216 -11.12 -17.48 10.46
N LEU A 217 -11.41 -16.19 10.29
CA LEU A 217 -10.52 -15.23 9.62
C LEU A 217 -9.15 -15.14 10.31
N ARG A 218 -9.12 -15.18 11.64
CA ARG A 218 -7.88 -15.16 12.42
C ARG A 218 -7.11 -16.48 12.26
N ASP A 219 -7.78 -17.62 12.38
CA ASP A 219 -7.18 -18.93 12.25
C ASP A 219 -6.52 -19.11 10.87
N GLU A 220 -7.15 -18.64 9.78
CA GLU A 220 -6.56 -18.61 8.44
C GLU A 220 -5.26 -17.78 8.37
N ARG A 221 -5.16 -16.66 9.12
CA ARG A 221 -3.90 -15.88 9.19
C ARG A 221 -2.79 -16.68 9.84
N PHE A 222 -3.09 -17.41 10.93
CA PHE A 222 -2.11 -18.26 11.59
C PHE A 222 -1.70 -19.45 10.72
N GLU A 223 -2.64 -20.06 10.00
CA GLU A 223 -2.36 -21.12 9.03
C GLU A 223 -1.41 -20.62 7.94
N LEU A 224 -1.72 -19.47 7.31
CA LEU A 224 -0.84 -18.85 6.32
C LEU A 224 0.58 -18.64 6.88
N MET A 225 0.71 -18.05 8.05
CA MET A 225 2.00 -17.80 8.69
C MET A 225 2.75 -19.10 9.04
N SER A 226 2.02 -20.13 9.43
CA SER A 226 2.60 -21.46 9.71
C SER A 226 3.21 -22.11 8.46
N LEU A 227 2.53 -22.03 7.31
CA LEU A 227 3.07 -22.50 6.03
C LEU A 227 4.22 -21.62 5.53
N MET A 228 4.11 -20.31 5.66
CA MET A 228 5.22 -19.40 5.34
C MET A 228 6.48 -19.72 6.18
N ALA A 229 6.31 -20.14 7.43
CA ALA A 229 7.45 -20.52 8.30
C ALA A 229 8.22 -21.75 7.80
N GLN A 230 7.61 -22.59 6.96
CA GLN A 230 8.24 -23.78 6.38
C GLN A 230 9.04 -23.49 5.09
N LEU A 231 8.87 -22.29 4.51
CA LEU A 231 9.58 -21.86 3.31
C LEU A 231 11.07 -21.61 3.59
N PRO A 232 11.93 -21.45 2.56
CA PRO A 232 13.37 -21.21 2.75
C PRO A 232 13.68 -20.01 3.64
N ASP A 233 14.75 -20.16 4.47
CA ASP A 233 15.15 -19.17 5.48
C ASP A 233 15.62 -17.82 4.90
N ASP A 234 15.96 -17.79 3.63
CA ASP A 234 16.37 -16.56 2.96
C ASP A 234 15.22 -15.67 2.49
N LEU A 235 13.96 -16.17 2.52
CA LEU A 235 12.78 -15.36 2.29
C LEU A 235 12.53 -14.38 3.44
N ASN A 236 12.19 -13.17 3.09
CA ASN A 236 11.75 -12.13 4.03
C ASN A 236 10.52 -11.42 3.49
N PHE A 237 9.61 -11.08 4.40
CA PHE A 237 8.36 -10.43 4.06
C PHE A 237 8.21 -9.08 4.76
N PHE A 238 7.47 -8.21 4.11
CA PHE A 238 7.02 -6.93 4.62
C PHE A 238 5.51 -6.80 4.38
N THR A 239 4.77 -6.19 5.30
CA THR A 239 3.31 -6.03 5.16
C THR A 239 2.82 -4.69 5.73
N GLN A 240 1.51 -4.51 5.82
CA GLN A 240 0.85 -3.40 6.53
C GLN A 240 -0.04 -3.97 7.63
N ILE A 241 0.02 -3.39 8.82
CA ILE A 241 -0.77 -3.77 9.99
C ILE A 241 -1.22 -2.54 10.77
N THR A 242 -2.27 -2.69 11.55
CA THR A 242 -2.67 -1.66 12.51
C THR A 242 -1.90 -1.77 13.81
N MET A 243 -1.83 -0.65 14.56
CA MET A 243 -1.12 -0.53 15.84
C MET A 243 -1.59 -1.54 16.89
N GLU A 244 -2.86 -1.92 16.85
CA GLU A 244 -3.49 -2.85 17.80
C GLU A 244 -2.86 -4.24 17.79
N SER A 245 -2.16 -4.62 16.71
CA SER A 245 -1.40 -5.88 16.67
C SER A 245 -0.27 -5.94 17.71
N ALA A 246 0.16 -4.80 18.27
CA ALA A 246 1.09 -4.77 19.41
C ALA A 246 0.50 -5.36 20.70
N GLU A 247 -0.83 -5.47 20.81
CA GLU A 247 -1.53 -6.10 21.94
C GLU A 247 -1.66 -7.62 21.79
N ASP A 248 -1.17 -8.17 20.68
CA ASP A 248 -1.29 -9.58 20.31
C ASP A 248 0.10 -10.23 20.16
N PRO A 249 0.78 -10.58 21.27
CA PRO A 249 2.11 -11.18 21.23
C PRO A 249 2.16 -12.48 20.41
N GLU A 250 1.10 -13.29 20.46
CA GLU A 250 1.03 -14.55 19.71
C GLU A 250 1.07 -14.28 18.21
N PHE A 251 0.32 -13.28 17.74
CA PHE A 251 0.33 -12.88 16.32
C PHE A 251 1.69 -12.34 15.89
N LEU A 252 2.35 -11.51 16.71
CA LEU A 252 3.68 -10.98 16.42
C LEU A 252 4.74 -12.10 16.39
N ASP A 253 4.65 -13.09 17.27
CA ASP A 253 5.54 -14.24 17.27
C ASP A 253 5.32 -15.12 16.03
N ALA A 254 4.08 -15.31 15.59
CA ALA A 254 3.76 -15.99 14.34
C ALA A 254 4.29 -15.22 13.11
N MET A 255 4.15 -13.88 13.08
CA MET A 255 4.76 -13.04 12.05
C MET A 255 6.28 -13.25 11.99
N ARG A 256 6.95 -13.25 13.14
CA ARG A 256 8.39 -13.48 13.22
C ARG A 256 8.78 -14.86 12.71
N ALA A 257 8.06 -15.91 13.09
CA ALA A 257 8.27 -17.28 12.62
C ALA A 257 8.11 -17.37 11.10
N ALA A 258 7.10 -16.72 10.54
CA ALA A 258 6.86 -16.60 9.11
C ALA A 258 7.85 -15.68 8.38
N ARG A 259 8.84 -15.12 9.07
CA ARG A 259 9.81 -14.15 8.53
C ARG A 259 9.20 -12.86 7.97
N ILE A 260 8.04 -12.46 8.47
CA ILE A 260 7.51 -11.11 8.26
C ILE A 260 8.34 -10.19 9.17
N ARG A 261 9.42 -9.66 8.60
CA ARG A 261 10.44 -8.91 9.35
C ARG A 261 10.13 -7.42 9.47
N GLY A 262 9.24 -6.91 8.66
CA GLY A 262 8.87 -5.50 8.68
C GLY A 262 7.40 -5.29 8.43
N ALA A 263 6.89 -4.21 9.00
CA ALA A 263 5.51 -3.78 8.76
C ALA A 263 5.40 -2.25 8.72
N LEU A 264 4.57 -1.76 7.79
CA LEU A 264 4.09 -0.39 7.84
C LEU A 264 2.97 -0.33 8.89
N VAL A 265 3.12 0.62 9.80
CA VAL A 265 2.10 0.91 10.82
C VAL A 265 1.71 2.38 10.71
N GLY A 266 0.43 2.62 10.50
CA GLY A 266 -0.14 3.96 10.53
C GLY A 266 -0.19 4.47 11.96
N ILE A 267 0.66 5.44 12.30
CA ILE A 267 0.69 6.11 13.61
C ILE A 267 -0.11 7.40 13.54
N GLU A 268 0.05 8.14 12.48
CA GLU A 268 -0.53 9.38 12.02
C GLU A 268 -0.17 10.57 12.90
N ALA A 269 -0.54 10.57 14.19
CA ALA A 269 -0.29 11.66 15.13
C ALA A 269 0.26 11.14 16.47
N VAL A 270 0.94 12.02 17.19
CA VAL A 270 1.51 11.72 18.52
C VAL A 270 0.68 12.34 19.66
N THR A 271 -0.39 13.04 19.31
CA THR A 271 -1.31 13.70 20.24
C THR A 271 -2.71 13.12 20.13
N PRO A 272 -3.49 13.06 21.24
CA PRO A 272 -4.88 12.59 21.21
C PRO A 272 -5.76 13.42 20.25
N GLU A 273 -5.52 14.73 20.18
CA GLU A 273 -6.27 15.64 19.31
C GLU A 273 -6.02 15.30 17.84
N GLY A 274 -4.76 15.10 17.45
CA GLY A 274 -4.40 14.72 16.08
C GLY A 274 -4.98 13.36 15.67
N LEU A 275 -5.05 12.40 16.59
CA LEU A 275 -5.70 11.12 16.32
C LEU A 275 -7.21 11.26 16.10
N LYS A 276 -7.88 12.14 16.84
CA LYS A 276 -9.31 12.46 16.63
C LYS A 276 -9.56 13.15 15.30
N ASP A 277 -8.66 14.05 14.88
CA ASP A 277 -8.77 14.74 13.58
C ASP A 277 -8.92 13.75 12.41
N VAL A 278 -8.32 12.56 12.51
CA VAL A 278 -8.30 11.53 11.46
C VAL A 278 -9.12 10.27 11.78
N TYR A 279 -10.00 10.33 12.79
CA TYR A 279 -10.83 9.20 13.26
C TYR A 279 -10.01 7.96 13.62
N LYS A 280 -8.89 8.19 14.29
CA LYS A 280 -7.96 7.13 14.71
C LYS A 280 -7.71 7.14 16.21
N ASP A 281 -8.70 7.55 16.97
CA ASP A 281 -8.74 7.61 18.43
C ASP A 281 -8.61 6.25 19.13
N PHE A 282 -8.67 5.15 18.37
CA PHE A 282 -8.30 3.81 18.84
C PHE A 282 -6.77 3.61 18.97
N ASN A 283 -5.95 4.51 18.42
CA ASN A 283 -4.52 4.53 18.65
C ASN A 283 -4.17 5.22 19.97
N LEU A 284 -2.99 4.91 20.49
CA LEU A 284 -2.43 5.56 21.69
C LEU A 284 -1.56 6.76 21.30
N ALA A 285 -1.35 7.64 22.28
CA ALA A 285 -0.50 8.82 22.16
C ALA A 285 0.58 8.83 23.26
N GLY A 286 1.57 9.71 23.13
CA GLY A 286 2.57 9.94 24.18
C GLY A 286 3.41 8.69 24.54
N GLU A 287 3.62 8.44 25.82
CA GLU A 287 4.47 7.34 26.32
C GLU A 287 3.88 5.96 26.01
N GLU A 288 2.57 5.81 26.11
CA GLU A 288 1.90 4.54 25.78
C GLU A 288 2.11 4.15 24.31
N LEU A 289 2.17 5.13 23.42
CA LEU A 289 2.52 4.91 22.02
C LEU A 289 3.96 4.41 21.86
N VAL A 290 4.91 4.99 22.62
CA VAL A 290 6.31 4.55 22.60
C VAL A 290 6.43 3.10 23.04
N GLU A 291 5.81 2.73 24.15
CA GLU A 291 5.84 1.37 24.69
C GLU A 291 5.25 0.36 23.70
N ARG A 292 4.13 0.72 23.08
CA ARG A 292 3.45 -0.12 22.08
C ARG A 292 4.32 -0.33 20.83
N LEU A 293 4.96 0.72 20.34
CA LEU A 293 5.90 0.62 19.20
C LEU A 293 7.13 -0.24 19.54
N GLN A 294 7.64 -0.13 20.76
CA GLN A 294 8.77 -0.97 21.22
C GLN A 294 8.40 -2.46 21.32
N THR A 295 7.11 -2.79 21.50
CA THR A 295 6.65 -4.18 21.55
C THR A 295 6.88 -4.89 20.21
N PHE A 296 6.62 -4.25 19.08
CA PHE A 296 6.95 -4.82 17.77
C PHE A 296 8.41 -5.25 17.68
N ARG A 297 9.30 -4.36 18.11
CA ARG A 297 10.74 -4.65 18.10
C ARG A 297 11.11 -5.81 19.03
N LYS A 298 10.51 -5.92 20.21
CA LYS A 298 10.74 -7.03 21.14
C LYS A 298 10.41 -8.37 20.49
N HIS A 299 9.37 -8.41 19.66
CA HIS A 299 8.97 -9.58 18.87
C HIS A 299 9.71 -9.71 17.53
N GLY A 300 10.66 -8.81 17.21
CA GLY A 300 11.51 -8.88 16.01
C GLY A 300 10.82 -8.45 14.72
N VAL A 301 9.76 -7.66 14.82
CA VAL A 301 9.09 -6.96 13.71
C VAL A 301 9.58 -5.51 13.67
N TYR A 302 10.20 -5.10 12.55
CA TYR A 302 10.72 -3.75 12.35
C TYR A 302 9.66 -2.85 11.73
N ILE A 303 9.40 -1.70 12.35
CA ILE A 303 8.32 -0.81 11.93
C ILE A 303 8.83 0.25 10.95
N LEU A 304 8.06 0.45 9.88
CA LEU A 304 8.01 1.66 9.09
C LEU A 304 6.79 2.47 9.60
N GLY A 305 7.04 3.47 10.45
CA GLY A 305 5.97 4.32 10.99
C GLY A 305 5.51 5.36 9.98
N SER A 306 4.20 5.52 9.81
CA SER A 306 3.61 6.58 8.98
C SER A 306 3.03 7.67 9.86
N PHE A 307 3.40 8.93 9.59
CA PHE A 307 2.95 10.12 10.29
C PHE A 307 2.39 11.15 9.31
N ILE A 308 1.33 11.84 9.71
CA ILE A 308 0.68 12.89 8.93
C ILE A 308 0.89 14.22 9.65
N PHE A 309 1.30 15.25 8.93
CA PHE A 309 1.38 16.63 9.38
C PHE A 309 0.40 17.53 8.64
N GLY A 310 0.05 18.65 9.27
CA GLY A 310 -0.94 19.58 8.75
C GLY A 310 -2.36 19.22 9.21
N LEU A 311 -2.48 18.43 10.26
CA LEU A 311 -3.76 18.17 10.93
C LEU A 311 -4.23 19.47 11.61
N PRO A 312 -5.55 19.76 11.69
CA PRO A 312 -6.05 21.00 12.29
C PRO A 312 -5.54 21.29 13.71
N SER A 313 -5.29 20.23 14.47
CA SER A 313 -4.74 20.32 15.84
C SER A 313 -3.23 20.51 15.90
N ASP A 314 -2.48 20.35 14.80
CA ASP A 314 -1.02 20.52 14.81
C ASP A 314 -0.60 21.94 15.18
N ARG A 315 0.56 22.03 15.79
CA ARG A 315 1.22 23.29 16.17
C ARG A 315 2.72 23.19 15.83
N PRO A 316 3.48 24.28 15.76
CA PRO A 316 4.91 24.22 15.47
C PRO A 316 5.68 23.25 16.37
N ALA A 317 5.29 23.10 17.64
CA ALA A 317 5.91 22.15 18.57
C ALA A 317 5.62 20.66 18.22
N THR A 318 4.56 20.37 17.46
CA THR A 318 4.20 19.00 17.08
C THR A 318 5.29 18.34 16.24
N PHE A 319 5.98 19.09 15.38
CA PHE A 319 7.06 18.57 14.53
C PHE A 319 8.22 18.01 15.36
N GLU A 320 8.71 18.79 16.33
CA GLU A 320 9.80 18.33 17.20
C GLU A 320 9.35 17.16 18.09
N ALA A 321 8.17 17.25 18.70
CA ALA A 321 7.61 16.20 19.53
C ALA A 321 7.50 14.87 18.76
N THR A 322 7.04 14.92 17.51
CA THR A 322 6.95 13.73 16.64
C THR A 322 8.33 13.16 16.33
N ALA A 323 9.30 14.02 15.99
CA ALA A 323 10.67 13.55 15.70
C ALA A 323 11.31 12.87 16.92
N GLU A 324 11.14 13.43 18.11
CA GLU A 324 11.70 12.88 19.34
C GLU A 324 10.98 11.57 19.75
N LEU A 325 9.66 11.52 19.65
CA LEU A 325 8.90 10.29 19.91
C LEU A 325 9.32 9.16 18.95
N ALA A 326 9.40 9.44 17.66
CA ALA A 326 9.80 8.45 16.67
C ALA A 326 11.22 7.89 16.92
N LYS A 327 12.15 8.72 17.41
CA LYS A 327 13.49 8.28 17.82
C LYS A 327 13.47 7.42 19.08
N ARG A 328 12.68 7.82 20.10
CA ARG A 328 12.55 7.09 21.38
C ARG A 328 11.86 5.76 21.22
N ALA A 329 10.89 5.68 20.32
CA ALA A 329 10.17 4.45 19.99
C ALA A 329 11.05 3.43 19.22
N ASP A 330 12.27 3.81 18.85
CA ASP A 330 13.24 2.94 18.13
C ASP A 330 12.64 2.33 16.84
N ILE A 331 11.72 3.05 16.16
CA ILE A 331 11.19 2.58 14.88
C ILE A 331 12.30 2.57 13.83
N ALA A 332 12.31 1.54 12.99
CA ALA A 332 13.39 1.37 12.02
C ALA A 332 13.39 2.47 10.97
N PHE A 333 12.25 2.69 10.35
CA PHE A 333 12.02 3.69 9.32
C PHE A 333 10.76 4.48 9.63
N ALA A 334 10.65 5.69 9.11
CA ALA A 334 9.45 6.50 9.19
C ALA A 334 9.20 7.23 7.87
N GLN A 335 7.95 7.44 7.55
CA GLN A 335 7.53 8.41 6.54
C GLN A 335 6.73 9.52 7.22
N PHE A 336 7.02 10.74 6.82
CA PHE A 336 6.36 11.94 7.31
C PHE A 336 5.72 12.63 6.12
N VAL A 337 4.41 12.60 6.06
CA VAL A 337 3.64 13.13 4.93
C VAL A 337 2.77 14.29 5.38
N THR A 338 2.42 15.16 4.46
CA THR A 338 1.44 16.22 4.72
C THR A 338 0.04 15.72 4.42
N LEU A 339 -0.93 16.17 5.21
CA LEU A 339 -2.34 15.87 4.99
C LEU A 339 -2.71 16.27 3.56
N THR A 340 -3.12 15.26 2.79
CA THR A 340 -3.57 15.44 1.42
C THR A 340 -4.95 14.83 1.31
N PRO A 341 -5.99 15.61 0.96
CA PRO A 341 -7.31 15.08 0.76
C PRO A 341 -7.32 14.24 -0.52
N PHE A 342 -7.34 12.94 -0.37
CA PHE A 342 -7.44 12.01 -1.51
C PHE A 342 -8.90 11.74 -1.86
N PRO A 343 -9.25 11.68 -3.15
CA PRO A 343 -10.59 11.29 -3.59
C PRO A 343 -11.04 9.96 -2.97
N GLY A 344 -12.34 9.87 -2.70
CA GLY A 344 -12.94 8.72 -2.05
C GLY A 344 -12.77 8.69 -0.52
N THR A 345 -12.22 9.72 0.09
CA THR A 345 -12.07 9.87 1.53
C THR A 345 -13.09 10.84 2.12
N ILE A 346 -13.37 10.71 3.42
CA ILE A 346 -14.21 11.67 4.15
C ILE A 346 -13.57 13.06 4.13
N ASP A 347 -12.26 13.13 4.32
CA ASP A 347 -11.52 14.40 4.35
C ASP A 347 -11.60 15.13 3.01
N PHE A 348 -11.56 14.40 1.90
CA PHE A 348 -11.73 14.99 0.58
C PHE A 348 -13.13 15.57 0.39
N GLU A 349 -14.17 14.84 0.75
CA GLU A 349 -15.56 15.30 0.61
C GLU A 349 -15.83 16.53 1.45
N LYS A 350 -15.37 16.55 2.71
CA LYS A 350 -15.48 17.72 3.59
C LYS A 350 -14.75 18.92 3.01
N TRP A 351 -13.48 18.73 2.63
CA TRP A 351 -12.67 19.79 2.06
C TRP A 351 -13.28 20.37 0.79
N GLU A 352 -13.79 19.53 -0.14
CA GLU A 352 -14.41 19.99 -1.37
C GLU A 352 -15.70 20.76 -1.09
N GLN A 353 -16.53 20.32 -0.14
CA GLN A 353 -17.76 21.01 0.28
C GLN A 353 -17.47 22.36 0.96
N GLU A 354 -16.46 22.43 1.82
CA GLU A 354 -16.06 23.65 2.52
C GLU A 354 -15.52 24.72 1.56
N GLN A 355 -14.80 24.32 0.52
CA GLN A 355 -14.29 25.24 -0.48
C GLN A 355 -15.38 25.77 -1.43
N GLY A 356 -16.35 24.96 -1.78
CA GLY A 356 -17.46 25.34 -2.66
C GLY A 356 -17.00 26.04 -3.94
N ASP A 357 -17.70 27.11 -4.33
CA ASP A 357 -17.38 27.90 -5.53
C ASP A 357 -16.10 28.76 -5.37
N GLN A 358 -15.59 28.93 -4.15
CA GLN A 358 -14.39 29.73 -3.86
C GLN A 358 -13.10 28.93 -4.01
N ILE A 359 -13.20 27.67 -4.45
CA ILE A 359 -12.02 26.81 -4.60
C ILE A 359 -10.98 27.45 -5.53
N GLN A 360 -9.73 27.47 -5.08
CA GLN A 360 -8.63 27.98 -5.88
C GLN A 360 -8.55 27.22 -7.21
N LYS A 361 -8.21 27.92 -8.29
CA LYS A 361 -7.96 27.33 -9.61
C LYS A 361 -6.53 27.61 -10.06
N VAL A 362 -5.92 26.63 -10.70
CA VAL A 362 -4.62 26.74 -11.37
C VAL A 362 -4.85 26.38 -12.84
N ASP A 363 -4.51 27.30 -13.74
CA ASP A 363 -4.76 27.17 -15.18
C ASP A 363 -6.22 26.81 -15.51
N GLY A 364 -7.18 27.38 -14.75
CA GLY A 364 -8.61 27.11 -14.87
C GLY A 364 -9.08 25.79 -14.25
N ILE A 365 -8.18 24.95 -13.74
CA ILE A 365 -8.49 23.66 -13.11
C ILE A 365 -8.64 23.89 -11.60
N PRO A 366 -9.77 23.49 -10.97
CA PRO A 366 -9.94 23.60 -9.53
C PRO A 366 -8.95 22.67 -8.82
N VAL A 367 -8.37 23.11 -7.69
CA VAL A 367 -7.40 22.31 -6.93
C VAL A 367 -8.01 21.03 -6.35
N SER A 368 -9.33 20.91 -6.28
CA SER A 368 -10.01 19.63 -5.99
C SER A 368 -9.87 18.60 -7.13
N ARG A 369 -9.33 19.03 -8.25
CA ARG A 369 -8.94 18.16 -9.38
C ARG A 369 -7.43 18.28 -9.65
N HIS A 370 -6.64 18.40 -8.56
CA HIS A 370 -5.19 18.62 -8.62
C HIS A 370 -4.44 17.60 -9.48
N TRP A 371 -4.97 16.40 -9.64
CA TRP A 371 -4.37 15.36 -10.50
C TRP A 371 -4.41 15.70 -11.99
N LEU A 372 -5.29 16.60 -12.42
CA LEU A 372 -5.34 17.10 -13.79
C LEU A 372 -4.41 18.29 -14.04
N ILE A 373 -3.87 18.89 -12.97
CA ILE A 373 -2.88 19.97 -13.06
C ILE A 373 -1.50 19.35 -13.35
N PRO A 374 -0.74 19.85 -14.34
CA PRO A 374 0.63 19.42 -14.58
C PRO A 374 1.47 19.46 -13.30
N GLN A 375 2.35 18.47 -13.13
CA GLN A 375 3.07 18.27 -11.86
C GLN A 375 3.86 19.51 -11.42
N GLU A 376 4.44 20.25 -12.37
CA GLU A 376 5.19 21.48 -12.14
C GLU A 376 4.35 22.63 -11.60
N ASN A 377 3.05 22.68 -11.94
CA ASN A 377 2.11 23.72 -11.53
C ASN A 377 1.24 23.30 -10.33
N ARG A 378 1.35 22.05 -9.90
CA ARG A 378 0.49 21.49 -8.85
C ARG A 378 0.80 22.11 -7.49
N PRO A 379 -0.21 22.60 -6.74
CA PRO A 379 -0.01 23.08 -5.38
C PRO A 379 0.60 21.99 -4.49
N LYS A 380 1.54 22.38 -3.63
CA LYS A 380 2.22 21.43 -2.73
C LYS A 380 1.39 21.10 -1.48
N LEU A 381 0.53 22.00 -1.07
CA LEU A 381 -0.45 21.83 -0.02
C LEU A 381 -1.81 22.24 -0.54
N LEU A 382 -2.81 21.40 -0.32
CA LEU A 382 -4.15 21.55 -0.85
C LEU A 382 -5.12 22.10 0.20
N THR A 383 -4.88 21.77 1.49
CA THR A 383 -5.76 22.17 2.60
C THR A 383 -5.19 23.34 3.36
N PRO A 384 -5.97 24.41 3.61
CA PRO A 384 -5.57 25.46 4.52
C PRO A 384 -5.53 24.92 5.96
N HIS A 385 -4.58 25.42 6.75
CA HIS A 385 -4.47 25.10 8.16
C HIS A 385 -4.93 26.29 9.03
N PRO A 386 -5.64 26.07 10.15
CA PRO A 386 -6.23 27.17 10.92
C PRO A 386 -5.22 28.12 11.57
N VAL A 387 -3.99 27.67 11.81
CA VAL A 387 -3.00 28.43 12.57
C VAL A 387 -1.66 28.58 11.83
N MET A 388 -1.24 27.58 11.05
CA MET A 388 0.05 27.57 10.36
C MET A 388 -0.10 27.84 8.88
N SER A 389 0.84 28.52 8.29
CA SER A 389 0.96 28.64 6.83
C SER A 389 1.41 27.32 6.21
N GLY A 390 1.10 27.13 4.94
CA GLY A 390 1.58 25.96 4.19
C GLY A 390 3.11 25.87 4.16
N GLU A 391 3.81 27.00 4.19
CA GLU A 391 5.27 27.06 4.26
C GLU A 391 5.80 26.53 5.60
N GLU A 392 5.20 26.93 6.71
CA GLU A 392 5.58 26.46 8.04
C GLU A 392 5.38 24.94 8.17
N ILE A 393 4.25 24.41 7.68
CA ILE A 393 4.01 22.96 7.67
C ILE A 393 5.07 22.24 6.86
N ARG A 394 5.39 22.75 5.69
CA ARG A 394 6.37 22.15 4.78
C ARG A 394 7.79 22.17 5.38
N GLN A 395 8.20 23.30 5.94
CA GLN A 395 9.51 23.44 6.60
C GLN A 395 9.60 22.56 7.84
N GLY A 396 8.54 22.52 8.67
CA GLY A 396 8.48 21.65 9.84
C GLY A 396 8.59 20.17 9.45
N THR A 397 7.83 19.74 8.43
CA THR A 397 7.91 18.37 7.91
C THR A 397 9.32 18.02 7.42
N GLN A 398 9.98 18.94 6.68
CA GLN A 398 11.35 18.72 6.21
C GLN A 398 12.35 18.65 7.36
N GLN A 399 12.17 19.45 8.39
CA GLN A 399 13.02 19.41 9.60
C GLN A 399 12.90 18.05 10.31
N VAL A 400 11.68 17.49 10.42
CA VAL A 400 11.47 16.15 10.98
C VAL A 400 12.20 15.08 10.15
N TRP A 401 12.06 15.11 8.82
CA TRP A 401 12.79 14.21 7.92
C TRP A 401 14.30 14.28 8.14
N ASN A 402 14.86 15.49 8.17
CA ASN A 402 16.29 15.71 8.35
C ASN A 402 16.78 15.27 9.73
N SER A 403 16.01 15.53 10.77
CA SER A 403 16.31 15.16 12.15
C SER A 403 16.31 13.65 12.34
N PHE A 404 15.24 12.96 11.92
CA PHE A 404 15.08 11.53 12.05
C PHE A 404 16.11 10.75 11.22
N TYR A 405 16.41 11.19 10.00
CA TYR A 405 17.37 10.56 9.11
C TYR A 405 18.77 11.20 9.14
N SER A 406 19.10 11.98 10.17
CA SER A 406 20.49 12.45 10.39
C SER A 406 21.44 11.25 10.53
N LEU A 407 22.71 11.42 10.20
CA LEU A 407 23.71 10.33 10.34
C LEU A 407 23.77 9.81 11.77
N LYS A 408 23.77 10.71 12.75
CA LYS A 408 23.76 10.37 14.18
C LYS A 408 22.55 9.53 14.56
N ALA A 409 21.35 10.00 14.23
CA ALA A 409 20.11 9.28 14.56
C ALA A 409 20.00 7.94 13.84
N SER A 410 20.39 7.86 12.55
CA SER A 410 20.42 6.60 11.79
C SER A 410 21.42 5.61 12.39
N TRP A 411 22.59 6.08 12.80
CA TRP A 411 23.59 5.23 13.48
C TRP A 411 23.11 4.72 14.84
N GLN A 412 22.44 5.57 15.63
CA GLN A 412 21.86 5.17 16.91
C GLN A 412 20.78 4.09 16.72
N ARG A 413 19.83 4.28 15.81
CA ARG A 413 18.80 3.30 15.50
C ARG A 413 19.38 1.99 14.94
N SER A 414 20.51 2.02 14.25
CA SER A 414 21.17 0.82 13.76
C SER A 414 21.62 -0.15 14.87
N ASN A 415 21.64 0.28 16.16
CA ASN A 415 21.96 -0.57 17.30
C ASN A 415 21.01 -1.78 17.46
N MET A 416 19.85 -1.76 16.80
CA MET A 416 18.98 -2.94 16.71
C MET A 416 19.64 -4.12 15.97
N LEU A 417 20.68 -3.86 15.18
CA LEU A 417 21.39 -4.86 14.39
C LEU A 417 22.73 -5.22 15.04
N LYS A 418 23.00 -6.52 15.23
CA LYS A 418 24.20 -6.99 15.92
C LYS A 418 25.48 -6.81 15.10
N ALA A 419 25.43 -7.11 13.79
CA ALA A 419 26.62 -7.07 12.94
C ALA A 419 26.90 -5.64 12.43
N ILE A 420 28.14 -5.18 12.53
CA ILE A 420 28.57 -3.85 12.08
C ILE A 420 28.28 -3.63 10.58
N ARG A 421 28.45 -4.66 9.76
CA ARG A 421 28.10 -4.63 8.33
C ARG A 421 26.62 -4.26 8.12
N ASN A 422 25.72 -4.91 8.87
CA ASN A 422 24.28 -4.66 8.77
C ASN A 422 23.92 -3.25 9.27
N ARG A 423 24.62 -2.75 10.30
CA ARG A 423 24.47 -1.37 10.77
C ARG A 423 24.84 -0.35 9.71
N LEU A 424 25.94 -0.56 8.99
CA LEU A 424 26.34 0.31 7.88
C LEU A 424 25.32 0.27 6.74
N ILE A 425 24.83 -0.92 6.37
CA ILE A 425 23.77 -1.08 5.38
C ILE A 425 22.52 -0.33 5.81
N PHE A 426 22.12 -0.40 7.08
CA PHE A 426 20.96 0.32 7.61
C PHE A 426 21.10 1.85 7.48
N VAL A 427 22.31 2.38 7.78
CA VAL A 427 22.57 3.82 7.60
C VAL A 427 22.46 4.25 6.13
N VAL A 428 23.02 3.43 5.22
CA VAL A 428 22.86 3.68 3.77
C VAL A 428 21.40 3.61 3.34
N ALA A 429 20.68 2.56 3.76
CA ALA A 429 19.25 2.42 3.49
C ALA A 429 18.44 3.59 4.03
N SER A 430 18.76 4.08 5.24
CA SER A 430 18.15 5.29 5.82
C SER A 430 18.34 6.52 4.94
N LYS A 431 19.49 6.69 4.31
CA LYS A 431 19.73 7.78 3.36
C LYS A 431 18.99 7.61 2.05
N VAL A 432 18.88 6.38 1.56
CA VAL A 432 18.05 6.06 0.37
C VAL A 432 16.58 6.38 0.66
N MET A 433 16.06 6.00 1.83
CA MET A 433 14.70 6.32 2.27
C MET A 433 14.45 7.83 2.30
N LEU A 434 15.35 8.60 2.92
CA LEU A 434 15.25 10.07 2.91
C LEU A 434 15.19 10.64 1.49
N GLN A 435 16.01 10.14 0.58
CA GLN A 435 16.03 10.61 -0.81
C GLN A 435 14.81 10.16 -1.61
N ALA A 436 14.34 8.94 -1.39
CA ALA A 436 13.22 8.39 -2.14
C ALA A 436 11.87 9.00 -1.71
N PHE A 437 11.68 9.23 -0.42
CA PHE A 437 10.39 9.64 0.16
C PHE A 437 10.40 11.06 0.72
N GLY A 438 11.49 11.52 1.34
CA GLY A 438 11.59 12.88 1.87
C GLY A 438 11.62 13.97 0.80
N ASN A 439 11.89 13.61 -0.45
CA ASN A 439 12.05 14.54 -1.57
C ASN A 439 10.98 14.34 -2.66
N THR A 440 9.80 13.82 -2.31
CA THR A 440 8.75 13.50 -3.30
C THR A 440 8.06 14.73 -3.90
N GLY A 441 8.33 15.93 -3.38
CA GLY A 441 7.68 17.17 -3.84
C GLY A 441 6.23 17.33 -3.33
N LEU A 442 5.62 16.27 -2.78
CA LEU A 442 4.30 16.34 -2.14
C LEU A 442 4.40 16.85 -0.70
N SER A 443 5.45 16.44 0.01
CA SER A 443 5.66 16.79 1.41
C SER A 443 6.81 17.79 1.64
N THR A 444 7.72 17.96 0.69
CA THR A 444 8.93 18.79 0.85
C THR A 444 9.31 19.55 -0.42
N ASP A 445 10.09 20.64 -0.25
CA ASP A 445 10.50 21.57 -1.33
C ASP A 445 11.56 21.06 -2.30
N SER A 446 12.18 19.95 -2.02
CA SER A 446 13.29 19.52 -2.85
C SER A 446 12.79 18.98 -4.19
N ALA A 447 12.90 19.82 -5.23
CA ALA A 447 12.85 19.33 -6.59
C ALA A 447 13.86 18.18 -6.75
N ARG A 448 13.46 17.07 -7.39
CA ARG A 448 14.37 15.98 -7.73
C ARG A 448 15.55 16.54 -8.52
N SER A 449 16.68 16.75 -7.86
CA SER A 449 17.91 17.11 -8.57
C SER A 449 18.32 15.92 -9.45
N SER A 450 18.98 16.20 -10.58
CA SER A 450 19.55 15.14 -11.44
C SER A 450 20.51 14.20 -10.70
N ARG A 451 21.10 14.67 -9.59
CA ARG A 451 21.90 13.86 -8.66
C ARG A 451 21.04 12.90 -7.81
N ALA A 452 19.87 13.33 -7.33
CA ALA A 452 18.96 12.47 -6.58
C ALA A 452 18.45 11.30 -7.46
N THR A 453 18.20 11.54 -8.73
CA THR A 453 17.80 10.48 -9.69
C THR A 453 18.93 9.47 -9.93
N LYS A 454 20.18 9.92 -10.04
CA LYS A 454 21.35 9.02 -10.18
C LYS A 454 21.60 8.20 -8.91
N LEU A 455 21.52 8.82 -7.73
CA LEU A 455 21.67 8.13 -6.45
C LEU A 455 20.49 7.17 -6.19
N GLY A 456 19.29 7.52 -6.62
CA GLY A 456 18.12 6.63 -6.61
C GLY A 456 18.35 5.37 -7.46
N GLY A 457 18.93 5.51 -8.64
CA GLY A 457 19.30 4.37 -9.51
C GLY A 457 20.35 3.45 -8.88
N ILE A 458 21.37 4.03 -8.22
CA ILE A 458 22.37 3.24 -7.47
C ILE A 458 21.71 2.53 -6.28
N GLY A 459 20.84 3.22 -5.54
CA GLY A 459 20.08 2.64 -4.44
C GLY A 459 19.20 1.47 -4.90
N PHE A 460 18.51 1.62 -6.02
CA PHE A 460 17.70 0.56 -6.61
C PHE A 460 18.54 -0.65 -7.03
N SER A 461 19.67 -0.43 -7.69
CA SER A 461 20.60 -1.50 -8.06
C SER A 461 21.16 -2.24 -6.85
N LEU A 462 21.42 -1.54 -5.75
CA LEU A 462 21.82 -2.16 -4.49
C LEU A 462 20.69 -3.00 -3.88
N LEU A 463 19.46 -2.50 -3.88
CA LEU A 463 18.29 -3.25 -3.40
C LEU A 463 18.04 -4.50 -4.26
N GLN A 464 18.15 -4.40 -5.59
CA GLN A 464 18.08 -5.57 -6.47
C GLN A 464 19.10 -6.64 -6.06
N LYS A 465 20.37 -6.27 -5.88
CA LYS A 465 21.41 -7.19 -5.44
C LYS A 465 21.18 -7.77 -4.04
N MET A 466 20.62 -6.96 -3.14
CA MET A 466 20.30 -7.42 -1.78
C MET A 466 19.13 -8.39 -1.75
N PHE A 467 18.13 -8.21 -2.61
CA PHE A 467 16.90 -9.00 -2.62
C PHE A 467 16.87 -10.07 -3.72
N ALA A 468 17.87 -10.10 -4.59
CA ALA A 468 18.03 -11.19 -5.53
C ALA A 468 18.66 -12.42 -4.82
N ALA A 469 18.20 -13.60 -5.22
CA ALA A 469 18.78 -14.86 -4.85
C ALA A 469 18.89 -15.77 -6.09
N SER A 470 19.69 -16.81 -6.01
CA SER A 470 19.66 -17.84 -7.04
C SER A 470 18.27 -18.47 -7.13
N PRO A 471 17.73 -18.67 -8.34
CA PRO A 471 16.48 -19.40 -8.52
C PRO A 471 16.50 -20.78 -7.83
N MET A 472 15.35 -21.22 -7.36
CA MET A 472 15.16 -22.54 -6.73
C MET A 472 14.03 -23.30 -7.44
N PRO A 473 14.23 -23.77 -8.68
CA PRO A 473 13.16 -24.36 -9.48
C PRO A 473 12.52 -25.59 -8.84
N GLU A 474 13.29 -26.34 -8.04
CA GLU A 474 12.82 -27.56 -7.34
C GLU A 474 12.13 -27.29 -6.01
N LEU A 475 11.93 -26.02 -5.60
CA LEU A 475 11.26 -25.71 -4.34
C LEU A 475 9.82 -26.25 -4.37
N GLN A 476 9.48 -27.07 -3.37
CA GLN A 476 8.15 -27.64 -3.22
C GLN A 476 7.23 -26.71 -2.42
N VAL A 477 5.93 -26.80 -2.71
CA VAL A 477 4.90 -26.16 -1.89
C VAL A 477 4.81 -26.93 -0.58
N PRO A 478 4.90 -26.28 0.60
CA PRO A 478 4.72 -26.98 1.86
C PRO A 478 3.30 -27.51 2.00
N GLU A 479 3.16 -28.69 2.56
CA GLU A 479 1.85 -29.30 2.84
C GLU A 479 1.29 -28.76 4.16
N THR A 480 -0.02 -28.52 4.19
CA THR A 480 -0.70 -28.20 5.45
C THR A 480 -0.50 -29.37 6.41
N PRO A 481 0.08 -29.16 7.61
CA PRO A 481 0.24 -30.23 8.56
C PRO A 481 -1.15 -30.85 8.87
N PRO A 482 -1.25 -32.18 8.97
CA PRO A 482 -2.50 -32.81 9.37
C PRO A 482 -2.96 -32.16 10.67
N ALA A 483 -4.26 -31.88 10.79
CA ALA A 483 -4.85 -31.27 11.97
C ALA A 483 -4.37 -32.02 13.22
N SER A 484 -3.34 -31.54 13.86
CA SER A 484 -2.87 -32.11 15.11
C SER A 484 -3.96 -31.82 16.13
N ASN A 485 -4.28 -32.84 16.97
CA ASN A 485 -5.07 -32.65 18.18
C ASN A 485 -4.36 -31.63 19.07
N ALA A 486 -4.49 -30.36 18.75
CA ALA A 486 -4.00 -29.28 19.58
C ALA A 486 -4.75 -29.37 20.92
N PRO A 487 -4.05 -29.34 22.07
CA PRO A 487 -4.74 -29.30 23.34
C PRO A 487 -5.64 -28.06 23.36
N ALA A 488 -6.87 -28.25 23.77
CA ALA A 488 -7.85 -27.17 23.91
C ALA A 488 -7.21 -26.01 24.69
N PRO A 489 -7.38 -24.75 24.24
CA PRO A 489 -6.86 -23.62 24.97
C PRO A 489 -7.43 -23.63 26.39
N THR A 490 -6.55 -23.60 27.38
CA THR A 490 -6.89 -23.44 28.77
C THR A 490 -7.76 -22.21 28.92
N ALA A 491 -8.98 -22.41 29.40
CA ALA A 491 -9.94 -21.37 29.66
C ALA A 491 -9.28 -20.24 30.49
N LEU A 492 -9.31 -19.04 29.94
CA LEU A 492 -9.00 -17.82 30.68
C LEU A 492 -10.03 -17.73 31.81
N ALA A 493 -9.62 -18.08 33.00
CA ALA A 493 -10.40 -17.87 34.21
C ALA A 493 -10.35 -16.40 34.59
N SER A 494 -11.55 -15.83 34.73
CA SER A 494 -12.02 -14.59 35.37
C SER A 494 -11.05 -13.43 35.56
#